data_1f0516f2a9ef01d4b1ba7fb2ddc12a4d
#
_entry.id   1f0516f2a9ef01d4b1ba7fb2ddc12a4d
#
_cell.length_a   1.000
_cell.length_b   1.000
_cell.length_c   1.000
_cell.angle_alpha   90.00
_cell.angle_beta   90.00
_cell.angle_gamma   90.00
#
_symmetry.space_group_name_H-M   'P 1'
#
loop_
_entity.id
_entity.type
_entity.pdbx_description
1 polymer ?
#
loop_
_entity_poly.entity_id
_entity_poly.type
_entity_poly.pdbx_seq_one_letter_code
_entity_poly.pdbx_strand_id
1 'polypeptide(L)'
;MHNVFIINFNSLYEILDEIKENLSYKIIKLENEEDFKKTTDLDITNCLIISKTSRKVFLNNNITNKNFLDFNDFPLSLKKLLELINIKLIKLKFNYQSKIIIKGYELNLNSKFFSKDNLILKLTEKEIEIILYLNNKKIKHNVA
;
A
#
# COMPACT_ATOMS: atom_id res chain seq x y z
N MET A 1 4.54 3.36 -10.58
CA MET A 1 3.82 2.11 -10.94
C MET A 1 3.77 1.20 -9.72
N HIS A 2 2.58 0.68 -9.42
CA HIS A 2 2.43 -0.25 -8.30
C HIS A 2 3.03 -1.60 -8.60
N ASN A 3 3.54 -2.26 -7.56
CA ASN A 3 4.01 -3.64 -7.63
C ASN A 3 2.96 -4.57 -7.03
N VAL A 4 2.64 -5.63 -7.76
CA VAL A 4 1.75 -6.69 -7.31
C VAL A 4 2.57 -7.97 -7.19
N PHE A 5 2.78 -8.43 -5.98
CA PHE A 5 3.54 -9.66 -5.72
C PHE A 5 2.59 -10.85 -5.70
N ILE A 6 2.90 -11.84 -6.51
CA ILE A 6 2.12 -13.08 -6.57
C ILE A 6 3.02 -14.18 -6.01
N ILE A 7 2.68 -14.65 -4.80
CA ILE A 7 3.54 -15.52 -4.01
C ILE A 7 2.89 -16.89 -3.89
N ASN A 8 3.62 -17.92 -4.32
CA ASN A 8 3.15 -19.31 -4.27
C ASN A 8 1.78 -19.50 -4.93
N PHE A 9 1.58 -18.85 -6.07
CA PHE A 9 0.31 -18.92 -6.82
C PHE A 9 0.58 -18.91 -8.32
N ASN A 10 1.22 -19.97 -8.82
CA ASN A 10 1.68 -20.06 -10.21
C ASN A 10 0.58 -19.93 -11.23
N SER A 11 -0.58 -20.56 -10.99
CA SER A 11 -1.70 -20.52 -11.94
C SER A 11 -2.21 -19.09 -12.13
N LEU A 12 -2.28 -18.31 -11.07
CA LEU A 12 -2.69 -16.91 -11.16
C LEU A 12 -1.65 -16.08 -11.89
N TYR A 13 -0.37 -16.29 -11.58
CA TYR A 13 0.70 -15.57 -12.26
C TYR A 13 0.68 -15.81 -13.77
N GLU A 14 0.51 -17.07 -14.20
CA GLU A 14 0.46 -17.41 -15.62
C GLU A 14 -0.69 -16.69 -16.35
N ILE A 15 -1.84 -16.62 -15.71
CA ILE A 15 -3.01 -15.92 -16.28
C ILE A 15 -2.72 -14.43 -16.45
N LEU A 16 -2.18 -13.80 -15.40
CA LEU A 16 -1.88 -12.36 -15.43
C LEU A 16 -0.70 -12.05 -16.36
N ASP A 17 0.26 -12.94 -16.47
CA ASP A 17 1.41 -12.74 -17.35
C ASP A 17 1.00 -12.70 -18.82
N GLU A 18 -0.01 -13.48 -19.21
CA GLU A 18 -0.55 -13.46 -20.58
C GLU A 18 -1.13 -12.09 -20.96
N ILE A 19 -1.64 -11.34 -20.00
CA ILE A 19 -2.28 -10.06 -20.25
C ILE A 19 -1.49 -8.88 -19.65
N LYS A 20 -0.24 -9.09 -19.28
CA LYS A 20 0.57 -8.10 -18.55
C LYS A 20 0.70 -6.75 -19.26
N GLU A 21 0.66 -6.75 -20.60
CA GLU A 21 0.77 -5.51 -21.38
C GLU A 21 -0.45 -4.62 -21.23
N ASN A 22 -1.58 -5.19 -20.84
CA ASN A 22 -2.83 -4.46 -20.62
C ASN A 22 -3.01 -4.02 -19.15
N LEU A 23 -2.05 -4.35 -18.29
CA LEU A 23 -2.14 -4.02 -16.87
C LEU A 23 -1.45 -2.70 -16.56
N SER A 24 -2.05 -1.93 -15.64
CA SER A 24 -1.49 -0.65 -15.18
C SER A 24 -0.50 -0.80 -14.03
N TYR A 25 -0.16 -2.02 -13.68
CA TYR A 25 0.74 -2.35 -12.57
C TYR A 25 1.72 -3.43 -13.02
N LYS A 26 2.82 -3.56 -12.26
CA LYS A 26 3.84 -4.57 -12.53
C LYS A 26 3.56 -5.81 -11.67
N ILE A 27 3.56 -6.98 -12.29
CA ILE A 27 3.42 -8.26 -11.58
C ILE A 27 4.78 -8.88 -11.34
N ILE A 28 4.98 -9.41 -10.13
CA ILE A 28 6.24 -10.01 -9.72
C ILE A 28 5.94 -11.37 -9.10
N LYS A 29 6.52 -12.42 -9.69
CA LYS A 29 6.36 -13.78 -9.19
C LYS A 29 7.40 -14.09 -8.13
N LEU A 30 6.96 -14.63 -7.01
CA LEU A 30 7.84 -15.11 -5.95
C LEU A 30 7.41 -16.52 -5.55
N GLU A 31 8.38 -17.37 -5.25
CA GLU A 31 8.13 -18.77 -4.90
C GLU A 31 7.72 -18.92 -3.44
N ASN A 32 8.29 -18.09 -2.56
CA ASN A 32 8.05 -18.20 -1.12
C ASN A 32 8.25 -16.86 -0.41
N GLU A 33 8.01 -16.86 0.91
CA GLU A 33 8.16 -15.67 1.75
C GLU A 33 9.60 -15.16 1.84
N GLU A 34 10.58 -16.06 1.77
CA GLU A 34 11.99 -15.68 1.85
C GLU A 34 12.40 -14.81 0.66
N ASP A 35 11.89 -15.15 -0.53
CA ASP A 35 12.11 -14.36 -1.73
C ASP A 35 11.52 -12.95 -1.57
N PHE A 36 10.36 -12.85 -0.94
CA PHE A 36 9.75 -11.56 -0.66
C PHE A 36 10.62 -10.72 0.29
N LYS A 37 11.17 -11.33 1.33
CA LYS A 37 12.02 -10.63 2.29
C LYS A 37 13.33 -10.14 1.67
N LYS A 38 13.78 -10.76 0.58
CA LYS A 38 14.99 -10.35 -0.15
C LYS A 38 14.77 -9.21 -1.13
N THR A 39 13.52 -8.82 -1.39
CA THR A 39 13.18 -7.72 -2.30
C THR A 39 13.29 -6.37 -1.59
N THR A 40 14.52 -6.00 -1.21
CA THR A 40 14.76 -4.76 -0.45
C THR A 40 14.80 -3.50 -1.32
N ASP A 41 15.03 -3.66 -2.62
CA ASP A 41 15.18 -2.53 -3.54
C ASP A 41 13.86 -2.00 -4.10
N LEU A 42 12.74 -2.68 -3.80
CA LEU A 42 11.42 -2.27 -4.27
C LEU A 42 10.67 -1.55 -3.15
N ASP A 43 9.79 -0.64 -3.54
CA ASP A 43 8.88 0.01 -2.58
C ASP A 43 7.84 -1.00 -2.13
N ILE A 44 8.12 -1.67 -1.01
CA ILE A 44 7.24 -2.70 -0.46
C ILE A 44 6.10 -2.13 0.38
N THR A 45 6.17 -0.85 0.76
CA THR A 45 5.13 -0.24 1.61
C THR A 45 3.82 -0.02 0.86
N ASN A 46 3.90 0.19 -0.46
CA ASN A 46 2.75 0.47 -1.32
C ASN A 46 2.53 -0.65 -2.33
N CYS A 47 2.82 -1.89 -1.94
CA CYS A 47 2.62 -3.07 -2.79
C CYS A 47 1.33 -3.79 -2.44
N LEU A 48 0.82 -4.57 -3.40
CA LEU A 48 -0.27 -5.51 -3.17
C LEU A 48 0.29 -6.93 -3.18
N ILE A 49 -0.11 -7.73 -2.23
CA ILE A 49 0.33 -9.11 -2.09
C ILE A 49 -0.84 -10.06 -2.31
N ILE A 50 -0.67 -10.99 -3.24
CA ILE A 50 -1.63 -12.07 -3.51
C ILE A 50 -0.91 -13.38 -3.24
N SER A 51 -1.31 -14.08 -2.19
CA SER A 51 -0.59 -15.28 -1.74
C SER A 51 -1.56 -16.33 -1.23
N LYS A 52 -1.19 -17.59 -1.45
CA LYS A 52 -1.85 -18.73 -0.81
C LYS A 52 -1.29 -19.01 0.58
N THR A 53 -0.13 -18.42 0.90
CA THR A 53 0.51 -18.56 2.20
C THR A 53 -0.18 -17.67 3.24
N SER A 54 -0.11 -18.05 4.51
CA SER A 54 -0.69 -17.24 5.59
C SER A 54 -0.09 -15.83 5.63
N ARG A 55 -0.94 -14.82 5.85
CA ARG A 55 -0.50 -13.42 5.94
C ARG A 55 0.50 -13.17 7.06
N LYS A 56 0.39 -13.93 8.14
CA LYS A 56 1.19 -13.72 9.35
C LYS A 56 2.69 -13.71 9.09
N VAL A 57 3.14 -14.50 8.10
CA VAL A 57 4.58 -14.60 7.77
C VAL A 57 5.11 -13.36 7.07
N PHE A 58 4.24 -12.53 6.49
CA PHE A 58 4.62 -11.32 5.78
C PHE A 58 4.46 -10.04 6.60
N LEU A 59 3.68 -10.08 7.67
CA LEU A 59 3.35 -8.89 8.45
C LEU A 59 4.57 -8.34 9.18
N ASN A 60 4.78 -7.03 9.06
CA ASN A 60 5.83 -6.30 9.77
C ASN A 60 5.40 -4.83 9.90
N ASN A 61 6.32 -3.95 10.28
CA ASN A 61 6.04 -2.52 10.43
C ASN A 61 5.61 -1.84 9.13
N ASN A 62 6.05 -2.36 7.99
CA ASN A 62 5.77 -1.78 6.67
C ASN A 62 4.63 -2.48 5.94
N ILE A 63 4.41 -3.77 6.22
CA ILE A 63 3.40 -4.59 5.56
C ILE A 63 2.29 -4.91 6.56
N THR A 64 1.08 -4.49 6.24
CA THR A 64 -0.10 -4.70 7.08
C THR A 64 -1.18 -5.44 6.30
N ASN A 65 -2.30 -5.75 6.95
CA ASN A 65 -3.44 -6.41 6.30
C ASN A 65 -3.97 -5.64 5.09
N LYS A 66 -3.73 -4.33 5.02
CA LYS A 66 -4.15 -3.49 3.89
C LYS A 66 -3.41 -3.83 2.59
N ASN A 67 -2.25 -4.46 2.69
CA ASN A 67 -1.45 -4.82 1.52
C ASN A 67 -1.89 -6.13 0.87
N PHE A 68 -2.86 -6.83 1.43
CA PHE A 68 -3.29 -8.14 0.93
C PHE A 68 -4.64 -8.06 0.22
N LEU A 69 -4.77 -8.82 -0.86
CA LEU A 69 -6.04 -9.03 -1.52
C LEU A 69 -6.78 -10.19 -0.87
N ASP A 70 -8.03 -9.96 -0.49
CA ASP A 70 -8.87 -10.98 0.11
C ASP A 70 -9.67 -11.73 -0.97
N PHE A 71 -9.57 -13.06 -0.95
CA PHE A 71 -10.37 -13.94 -1.77
C PHE A 71 -11.33 -14.69 -0.87
N ASN A 72 -12.59 -14.30 -0.88
CA ASN A 72 -13.58 -14.99 -0.07
C ASN A 72 -14.37 -16.03 -0.85
N ASP A 73 -14.46 -15.84 -2.16
CA ASP A 73 -15.26 -16.72 -3.03
C ASP A 73 -14.46 -17.19 -4.23
N PHE A 74 -14.27 -18.49 -4.34
CA PHE A 74 -13.76 -19.15 -5.53
C PHE A 74 -14.84 -20.08 -6.10
N PRO A 75 -14.91 -20.26 -7.43
CA PRO A 75 -14.07 -19.62 -8.44
C PRO A 75 -14.47 -18.16 -8.76
N LEU A 76 -13.48 -17.33 -9.09
CA LEU A 76 -13.69 -15.97 -9.55
C LEU A 76 -13.47 -15.88 -11.08
N SER A 77 -14.27 -15.05 -11.77
CA SER A 77 -13.96 -14.72 -13.14
C SER A 77 -12.73 -13.82 -13.22
N LEU A 78 -12.01 -13.85 -14.34
CA LEU A 78 -10.86 -12.98 -14.53
C LEU A 78 -11.25 -11.51 -14.43
N LYS A 79 -12.38 -11.12 -14.99
CA LYS A 79 -12.90 -9.77 -14.91
C LYS A 79 -13.08 -9.32 -13.46
N LYS A 80 -13.68 -10.18 -12.62
CA LYS A 80 -13.91 -9.87 -11.22
C LYS A 80 -12.59 -9.73 -10.46
N LEU A 81 -11.64 -10.61 -10.74
CA LEU A 81 -10.31 -10.55 -10.14
C LEU A 81 -9.61 -9.23 -10.48
N LEU A 82 -9.61 -8.83 -11.76
CA LEU A 82 -9.00 -7.59 -12.18
C LEU A 82 -9.65 -6.37 -11.53
N GLU A 83 -10.96 -6.37 -11.38
CA GLU A 83 -11.69 -5.31 -10.68
C GLU A 83 -11.26 -5.22 -9.22
N LEU A 84 -11.13 -6.36 -8.53
CA LEU A 84 -10.71 -6.40 -7.13
C LEU A 84 -9.29 -5.87 -6.96
N ILE A 85 -8.37 -6.25 -7.84
CA ILE A 85 -6.99 -5.78 -7.82
C ILE A 85 -6.96 -4.26 -8.02
N ASN A 86 -7.67 -3.74 -9.02
CA ASN A 86 -7.69 -2.31 -9.30
C ASN A 86 -8.27 -1.50 -8.15
N ILE A 87 -9.36 -1.95 -7.54
CA ILE A 87 -9.96 -1.29 -6.38
C ILE A 87 -8.96 -1.26 -5.22
N LYS A 88 -8.28 -2.38 -4.97
CA LYS A 88 -7.32 -2.46 -3.88
C LYS A 88 -6.11 -1.53 -4.10
N LEU A 89 -5.61 -1.46 -5.33
CA LEU A 89 -4.51 -0.55 -5.67
C LEU A 89 -4.90 0.91 -5.51
N ILE A 90 -6.12 1.29 -5.89
CA ILE A 90 -6.63 2.63 -5.69
C ILE A 90 -6.68 2.98 -4.20
N LYS A 91 -7.16 2.06 -3.37
CA LYS A 91 -7.20 2.25 -1.92
C LYS A 91 -5.80 2.41 -1.32
N LEU A 92 -4.84 1.61 -1.76
CA LEU A 92 -3.46 1.70 -1.30
C LEU A 92 -2.83 3.04 -1.67
N LYS A 93 -3.02 3.48 -2.90
CA LYS A 93 -2.53 4.77 -3.37
C LYS A 93 -3.13 5.92 -2.56
N PHE A 94 -4.44 5.86 -2.31
CA PHE A 94 -5.14 6.88 -1.54
C PHE A 94 -4.62 6.94 -0.11
N ASN A 95 -4.47 5.80 0.55
CA ASN A 95 -3.94 5.73 1.91
C ASN A 95 -2.49 6.26 1.99
N TYR A 96 -1.67 5.93 1.00
CA TYR A 96 -0.29 6.41 0.95
C TYR A 96 -0.24 7.93 0.76
N GLN A 97 -1.02 8.47 -0.18
CA GLN A 97 -1.06 9.90 -0.46
C GLN A 97 -1.69 10.72 0.65
N SER A 98 -2.53 10.11 1.48
CA SER A 98 -3.19 10.79 2.58
C SER A 98 -2.32 10.91 3.83
N LYS A 99 -1.13 10.33 3.83
CA LYS A 99 -0.20 10.37 4.97
C LYS A 99 0.91 11.39 4.72
N ILE A 100 1.12 12.26 5.69
CA ILE A 100 2.18 13.27 5.65
C ILE A 100 3.00 13.14 6.92
N ILE A 101 4.33 13.11 6.79
CA ILE A 101 5.24 13.05 7.93
C ILE A 101 5.74 14.47 8.23
N ILE A 102 5.50 14.91 9.46
CA ILE A 102 5.91 16.25 9.94
C ILE A 102 6.67 16.07 11.24
N LYS A 103 7.98 16.32 11.23
CA LYS A 103 8.87 16.22 12.41
C LYS A 103 8.74 14.88 13.15
N GLY A 104 8.60 13.77 12.42
CA GLY A 104 8.45 12.45 13.00
C GLY A 104 7.01 12.08 13.37
N TYR A 105 6.07 13.01 13.26
CA TYR A 105 4.65 12.74 13.42
C TYR A 105 4.04 12.34 12.09
N GLU A 106 3.10 11.40 12.13
CA GLU A 106 2.32 11.00 10.96
C GLU A 106 0.95 11.65 11.01
N LEU A 107 0.66 12.47 10.00
CA LEU A 107 -0.66 13.07 9.83
C LEU A 107 -1.43 12.29 8.76
N ASN A 108 -2.55 11.69 9.15
CA ASN A 108 -3.44 11.01 8.22
C ASN A 108 -4.61 11.93 7.88
N LEU A 109 -4.67 12.39 6.63
CA LEU A 109 -5.67 13.34 6.17
C LEU A 109 -7.07 12.74 6.10
N ASN A 110 -7.18 11.42 5.92
CA ASN A 110 -8.48 10.74 5.84
C ASN A 110 -9.10 10.54 7.21
N SER A 111 -8.33 9.97 8.14
CA SER A 111 -8.81 9.69 9.49
C SER A 111 -8.71 10.90 10.40
N LYS A 112 -7.93 11.91 10.00
CA LYS A 112 -7.64 13.13 10.78
C LYS A 112 -6.90 12.84 12.08
N PHE A 113 -6.12 11.76 12.10
CA PHE A 113 -5.26 11.43 13.23
C PHE A 113 -3.85 11.96 13.02
N PHE A 114 -3.28 12.49 14.09
CA PHE A 114 -1.90 12.95 14.17
C PHE A 114 -1.22 12.11 15.23
N SER A 115 -0.23 11.30 14.86
CA SER A 115 0.32 10.29 15.75
C SER A 115 1.84 10.24 15.73
N LYS A 116 2.42 9.90 16.87
CA LYS A 116 3.84 9.60 17.03
C LYS A 116 3.99 8.62 18.19
N ASP A 117 4.66 7.48 17.93
CA ASP A 117 4.81 6.39 18.89
C ASP A 117 3.43 5.94 19.41
N ASN A 118 3.17 6.03 20.70
CA ASN A 118 1.90 5.65 21.32
C ASN A 118 0.92 6.80 21.46
N LEU A 119 1.29 8.00 21.01
CA LEU A 119 0.44 9.19 21.12
C LEU A 119 -0.40 9.35 19.85
N ILE A 120 -1.73 9.40 20.01
CA ILE A 120 -2.66 9.59 18.91
C ILE A 120 -3.59 10.75 19.26
N LEU A 121 -3.63 11.77 18.40
CA LEU A 121 -4.51 12.92 18.55
C LEU A 121 -5.45 12.97 17.36
N LYS A 122 -6.74 13.15 17.63
CA LYS A 122 -7.73 13.40 16.58
C LYS A 122 -7.84 14.91 16.37
N LEU A 123 -7.67 15.35 15.12
CA LEU A 123 -7.69 16.76 14.77
C LEU A 123 -8.97 17.14 14.06
N THR A 124 -9.35 18.42 14.17
CA THR A 124 -10.41 19.01 13.34
C THR A 124 -9.82 19.42 11.99
N GLU A 125 -10.69 19.68 11.01
CA GLU A 125 -10.26 20.15 9.69
C GLU A 125 -9.46 21.43 9.79
N LYS A 126 -9.88 22.33 10.67
CA LYS A 126 -9.21 23.62 10.84
C LYS A 126 -7.82 23.47 11.44
N GLU A 127 -7.66 22.55 12.39
CA GLU A 127 -6.36 22.24 12.96
C GLU A 127 -5.41 21.64 11.92
N ILE A 128 -5.92 20.77 11.03
CA ILE A 128 -5.15 20.22 9.92
C ILE A 128 -4.71 21.31 8.96
N GLU A 129 -5.60 22.23 8.59
CA GLU A 129 -5.28 23.36 7.73
C GLU A 129 -4.15 24.22 8.32
N ILE A 130 -4.19 24.48 9.62
CA ILE A 130 -3.15 25.25 10.31
C ILE A 130 -1.82 24.52 10.26
N ILE A 131 -1.81 23.22 10.55
CA ILE A 131 -0.59 22.41 10.54
C ILE A 131 0.03 22.39 9.14
N LEU A 132 -0.78 22.18 8.11
CA LEU A 132 -0.30 22.16 6.73
C LEU A 132 0.23 23.52 6.30
N TYR A 133 -0.44 24.59 6.70
CA TYR A 133 0.01 25.94 6.38
C TYR A 133 1.39 26.22 7.01
N LEU A 134 1.55 25.90 8.30
CA LEU A 134 2.81 26.12 9.00
C LEU A 134 3.95 25.25 8.42
N ASN A 135 3.64 24.02 8.04
CA ASN A 135 4.62 23.13 7.43
C ASN A 135 5.11 23.66 6.09
N ASN A 136 4.19 24.13 5.24
CA ASN A 136 4.52 24.70 3.93
C ASN A 136 5.34 26.00 4.07
N LYS A 137 4.97 26.85 5.03
CA LYS A 137 5.68 28.09 5.29
C LYS A 137 7.12 27.84 5.75
N LYS A 138 7.32 26.83 6.57
CA LYS A 138 8.66 26.43 7.05
C LYS A 138 9.53 25.94 5.90
N ILE A 139 8.97 25.16 4.97
CA ILE A 139 9.68 24.69 3.79
C ILE A 139 10.09 25.86 2.90
N LYS A 140 9.20 26.83 2.68
CA LYS A 140 9.51 28.02 1.87
C LYS A 140 10.63 28.86 2.47
N HIS A 141 10.68 29.00 3.81
CA HIS A 141 11.76 29.70 4.48
C HIS A 141 13.10 29.00 4.33
N ASN A 142 13.11 27.68 4.32
CA ASN A 142 14.34 26.90 4.19
C ASN A 142 14.89 26.90 2.75
N VAL A 143 14.08 27.22 1.76
CA VAL A 143 14.48 27.27 0.34
C VAL A 143 14.95 28.68 -0.05
N ALA A 144 14.59 29.66 0.72
CA ALA A 144 15.06 31.03 0.52
C ALA A 144 16.43 31.25 1.15
#